data_ceaeda52be276af1ba7fb9263ceb0f5d
#
_entry.id   ceaeda52be276af1ba7fb9263ceb0f5d
#
_cell.length_a   1.000
_cell.length_b   1.000
_cell.length_c   1.000
_cell.angle_alpha   90.00
_cell.angle_beta   90.00
_cell.angle_gamma   90.00
#
_symmetry.space_group_name_H-M   'P 1'
#
loop_
_entity.id
_entity.type
_entity.pdbx_description
1 polymer ?
#
loop_
_entity_poly.entity_id
_entity_poly.type
_entity_poly.pdbx_seq_one_letter_code
_entity_poly.pdbx_strand_id
1 'polypeptide(L)'
;MKPPLAVLVMVAALAGSGCSSKTRSSLSSDARNVGTDVANAAASAKNNAAETLARNVATQQGEQQFKSAGQELAGPLSCEAKIQDGVSKVVINCTGKTKAGGAAVLTGTTSEIPGASVVALNGEFIGAVDGEQVFTTQRLGN
;
A
#
# COMPACT_ATOMS: atom_id res chain seq x y z
N MET A 1 32.13 29.28 21.12
CA MET A 1 31.81 29.01 22.53
C MET A 1 30.33 29.23 22.77
N LYS A 2 29.56 28.18 22.87
CA LYS A 2 28.18 28.15 23.42
C LYS A 2 27.92 26.76 23.98
N PRO A 3 27.38 26.61 25.19
CA PRO A 3 27.23 25.33 25.85
C PRO A 3 25.99 24.58 25.41
N PRO A 4 25.96 23.25 25.57
CA PRO A 4 24.79 22.42 25.25
C PRO A 4 23.77 22.45 26.38
N LEU A 5 22.51 22.62 26.04
CA LEU A 5 21.36 22.49 26.94
C LEU A 5 21.13 21.03 27.28
N ALA A 6 21.33 20.69 28.54
CA ALA A 6 20.97 19.40 29.10
C ALA A 6 19.44 19.34 29.31
N VAL A 7 18.76 18.44 28.63
CA VAL A 7 17.35 18.14 28.90
C VAL A 7 17.27 17.08 30.01
N LEU A 8 16.78 17.50 31.14
CA LEU A 8 16.56 16.70 32.33
C LEU A 8 15.22 15.97 32.17
N VAL A 9 15.27 14.64 31.96
CA VAL A 9 14.06 13.79 31.95
C VAL A 9 13.76 13.37 33.39
N MET A 10 12.70 13.93 33.97
CA MET A 10 12.16 13.48 35.26
C MET A 10 11.30 12.23 35.02
N VAL A 11 11.77 11.11 35.53
CA VAL A 11 10.98 9.88 35.70
C VAL A 11 10.25 9.96 37.03
N ALA A 12 8.95 10.14 36.99
CA ALA A 12 8.10 10.04 38.19
C ALA A 12 7.70 8.57 38.39
N ALA A 13 8.28 7.93 39.40
CA ALA A 13 7.88 6.63 39.90
C ALA A 13 6.64 6.80 40.79
N LEU A 14 5.48 6.34 40.37
CA LEU A 14 4.28 6.19 41.18
C LEU A 14 4.20 4.74 41.67
N ALA A 15 4.70 4.50 42.90
CA ALA A 15 4.41 3.29 43.64
C ALA A 15 3.02 3.44 44.28
N GLY A 16 2.04 2.72 43.77
CA GLY A 16 0.68 2.63 44.28
C GLY A 16 0.35 1.17 44.61
N SER A 17 0.54 0.76 45.85
CA SER A 17 0.12 -0.55 46.36
C SER A 17 -1.38 -0.57 46.60
N GLY A 18 -2.11 -1.43 45.88
CA GLY A 18 -3.53 -1.65 46.06
C GLY A 18 -3.95 -2.97 45.41
N CYS A 19 -3.72 -4.09 46.11
CA CYS A 19 -4.21 -5.39 45.66
C CYS A 19 -5.68 -5.55 45.96
N SER A 20 -6.53 -5.41 44.94
CA SER A 20 -7.90 -5.94 44.97
C SER A 20 -8.05 -6.95 43.83
N SER A 21 -8.48 -8.16 44.18
CA SER A 21 -8.60 -9.30 43.26
C SER A 21 -9.59 -9.09 42.11
N LYS A 22 -10.42 -8.07 42.19
CA LYS A 22 -11.33 -7.64 41.10
C LYS A 22 -10.61 -6.88 39.96
N THR A 23 -9.47 -6.25 40.26
CA THR A 23 -8.70 -5.47 39.27
C THR A 23 -7.89 -6.35 38.32
N ARG A 24 -7.61 -7.60 38.68
CA ARG A 24 -6.84 -8.53 37.82
C ARG A 24 -7.62 -9.01 36.60
N SER A 25 -8.93 -9.14 36.70
CA SER A 25 -9.75 -9.58 35.55
C SER A 25 -9.91 -8.49 34.49
N SER A 26 -10.01 -7.23 34.90
CA SER A 26 -10.13 -6.11 33.95
C SER A 26 -8.81 -5.79 33.24
N LEU A 27 -7.68 -5.86 33.99
CA LEU A 27 -6.36 -5.64 33.40
C LEU A 27 -5.99 -6.68 32.34
N SER A 28 -6.40 -7.94 32.50
CA SER A 28 -6.14 -8.96 31.50
C SER A 28 -7.00 -8.81 30.23
N SER A 29 -8.20 -8.27 30.36
CA SER A 29 -9.08 -7.98 29.23
C SER A 29 -8.57 -6.75 28.43
N ASP A 30 -8.17 -5.70 29.13
CA ASP A 30 -7.64 -4.49 28.51
C ASP A 30 -6.31 -4.76 27.80
N ALA A 31 -5.43 -5.57 28.40
CA ALA A 31 -4.16 -5.96 27.75
C ALA A 31 -4.36 -6.78 26.46
N ARG A 32 -5.40 -7.62 26.41
CA ARG A 32 -5.74 -8.37 25.19
C ARG A 32 -6.29 -7.46 24.11
N ASN A 33 -7.16 -6.52 24.46
CA ASN A 33 -7.73 -5.57 23.52
C ASN A 33 -6.65 -4.67 22.93
N VAL A 34 -5.76 -4.13 23.75
CA VAL A 34 -4.62 -3.30 23.27
C VAL A 34 -3.72 -4.10 22.34
N GLY A 35 -3.44 -5.36 22.63
CA GLY A 35 -2.64 -6.24 21.77
C GLY A 35 -3.31 -6.47 20.41
N THR A 36 -4.62 -6.65 20.38
CA THR A 36 -5.39 -6.84 19.15
C THR A 36 -5.44 -5.55 18.33
N ASP A 37 -5.64 -4.42 18.96
CA ASP A 37 -5.71 -3.11 18.30
C ASP A 37 -4.35 -2.74 17.68
N VAL A 38 -3.25 -3.00 18.36
CA VAL A 38 -1.90 -2.78 17.82
C VAL A 38 -1.59 -3.71 16.65
N ALA A 39 -1.99 -4.98 16.73
CA ALA A 39 -1.81 -5.93 15.64
C ALA A 39 -2.63 -5.52 14.40
N ASN A 40 -3.87 -5.11 14.57
CA ASN A 40 -4.74 -4.62 13.50
C ASN A 40 -4.20 -3.32 12.88
N ALA A 41 -3.71 -2.39 13.70
CA ALA A 41 -3.09 -1.15 13.22
C ALA A 41 -1.83 -1.43 12.40
N ALA A 42 -0.98 -2.38 12.83
CA ALA A 42 0.21 -2.78 12.10
C ALA A 42 -0.13 -3.48 10.78
N ALA A 43 -1.15 -4.33 10.75
CA ALA A 43 -1.62 -4.96 9.52
C ALA A 43 -2.19 -3.94 8.53
N SER A 44 -3.00 -3.00 9.00
CA SER A 44 -3.54 -1.89 8.18
C SER A 44 -2.43 -1.01 7.62
N ALA A 45 -1.40 -0.70 8.38
CA ALA A 45 -0.26 0.09 7.92
C ALA A 45 0.53 -0.63 6.81
N LYS A 46 0.73 -1.96 6.94
CA LYS A 46 1.37 -2.78 5.89
C LYS A 46 0.54 -2.81 4.61
N ASN A 47 -0.77 -2.98 4.72
CA ASN A 47 -1.68 -3.01 3.58
C ASN A 47 -1.67 -1.67 2.84
N ASN A 48 -1.77 -0.56 3.55
CA ASN A 48 -1.71 0.78 2.97
C ASN A 48 -0.37 1.05 2.26
N ALA A 49 0.74 0.58 2.83
CA ALA A 49 2.06 0.70 2.21
C ALA A 49 2.13 -0.12 0.91
N ALA A 50 1.64 -1.36 0.91
CA ALA A 50 1.61 -2.24 -0.26
C ALA A 50 0.70 -1.67 -1.38
N GLU A 51 -0.48 -1.15 -1.05
CA GLU A 51 -1.38 -0.49 -1.99
C GLU A 51 -0.74 0.75 -2.62
N THR A 52 -0.08 1.58 -1.81
CA THR A 52 0.62 2.78 -2.29
C THR A 52 1.77 2.42 -3.22
N LEU A 53 2.55 1.41 -2.88
CA LEU A 53 3.65 0.93 -3.70
C LEU A 53 3.14 0.36 -5.02
N ALA A 54 2.14 -0.52 -4.96
CA ALA A 54 1.51 -1.11 -6.15
C ALA A 54 0.99 -0.03 -7.10
N ARG A 55 0.32 0.98 -6.57
CA ARG A 55 -0.18 2.13 -7.34
C ARG A 55 0.95 2.88 -8.03
N ASN A 56 2.03 3.21 -7.32
CA ASN A 56 3.16 3.96 -7.88
C ASN A 56 3.87 3.17 -8.98
N VAL A 57 4.12 1.87 -8.76
CA VAL A 57 4.73 1.00 -9.77
C VAL A 57 3.79 0.84 -10.97
N ALA A 58 2.50 0.62 -10.75
CA ALA A 58 1.52 0.51 -11.83
C ALA A 58 1.43 1.78 -12.68
N THR A 59 1.49 2.98 -12.07
CA THR A 59 1.53 4.24 -12.80
C THR A 59 2.75 4.29 -13.71
N GLN A 60 3.95 4.16 -13.16
CA GLN A 60 5.20 4.31 -13.92
C GLN A 60 5.40 3.21 -14.97
N GLN A 61 5.19 1.97 -14.59
CA GLN A 61 5.42 0.84 -15.48
C GLN A 61 4.28 0.64 -16.48
N GLY A 62 3.05 0.98 -16.09
CA GLY A 62 1.90 1.01 -16.99
C GLY A 62 2.09 2.00 -18.14
N GLU A 63 2.57 3.21 -17.85
CA GLU A 63 2.91 4.20 -18.87
C GLU A 63 3.94 3.68 -19.89
N GLN A 64 4.98 2.97 -19.39
CA GLN A 64 5.98 2.37 -20.25
C GLN A 64 5.40 1.27 -21.14
N GLN A 65 4.48 0.45 -20.62
CA GLN A 65 3.81 -0.60 -21.40
C GLN A 65 2.93 0.00 -22.49
N PHE A 66 2.14 1.06 -22.20
CA PHE A 66 1.36 1.76 -23.21
C PHE A 66 2.26 2.34 -24.30
N LYS A 67 3.36 2.99 -23.92
CA LYS A 67 4.34 3.51 -24.87
C LYS A 67 4.95 2.40 -25.75
N SER A 68 5.30 1.27 -25.15
CA SER A 68 5.85 0.10 -25.90
C SER A 68 4.82 -0.51 -26.85
N ALA A 69 3.52 -0.42 -26.51
CA ALA A 69 2.42 -0.81 -27.39
C ALA A 69 2.07 0.24 -28.46
N GLY A 70 2.86 1.32 -28.58
CA GLY A 70 2.61 2.39 -29.54
C GLY A 70 1.53 3.39 -29.12
N GLN A 71 1.08 3.33 -27.87
CA GLN A 71 0.03 4.18 -27.30
C GLN A 71 0.64 5.21 -26.34
N GLU A 72 1.12 6.31 -26.88
CA GLU A 72 1.66 7.38 -26.04
C GLU A 72 0.56 8.07 -25.22
N LEU A 73 0.77 8.17 -23.90
CA LEU A 73 -0.16 8.85 -23.00
C LEU A 73 0.02 10.37 -23.04
N ALA A 74 -1.08 11.11 -22.87
CA ALA A 74 -1.08 12.56 -22.78
C ALA A 74 -0.63 13.09 -21.40
N GLY A 75 -0.66 12.23 -20.39
CA GLY A 75 -0.28 12.54 -19.02
C GLY A 75 -0.16 11.25 -18.20
N PRO A 76 0.13 11.35 -16.90
CA PRO A 76 0.30 10.19 -16.04
C PRO A 76 -1.02 9.41 -15.90
N LEU A 77 -0.90 8.08 -15.71
CA LEU A 77 -2.03 7.24 -15.34
C LEU A 77 -2.48 7.58 -13.90
N SER A 78 -3.78 7.67 -13.70
CA SER A 78 -4.39 7.73 -12.38
C SER A 78 -4.72 6.31 -11.94
N CYS A 79 -3.95 5.78 -10.99
CA CYS A 79 -4.08 4.41 -10.54
C CYS A 79 -4.69 4.31 -9.14
N GLU A 80 -5.55 3.31 -8.95
CA GLU A 80 -6.00 2.82 -7.66
C GLU A 80 -5.50 1.40 -7.45
N ALA A 81 -5.10 1.09 -6.22
CA ALA A 81 -4.69 -0.25 -5.83
C ALA A 81 -5.38 -0.61 -4.51
N LYS A 82 -5.97 -1.79 -4.45
CA LYS A 82 -6.72 -2.30 -3.29
C LYS A 82 -6.32 -3.73 -3.01
N ILE A 83 -6.01 -4.03 -1.75
CA ILE A 83 -5.88 -5.41 -1.28
C ILE A 83 -7.28 -5.99 -1.15
N GLN A 84 -7.50 -7.16 -1.74
CA GLN A 84 -8.74 -7.90 -1.53
C GLN A 84 -8.72 -8.60 -0.17
N ASP A 85 -9.81 -8.45 0.57
CA ASP A 85 -9.99 -9.11 1.87
C ASP A 85 -9.84 -10.62 1.74
N GLY A 86 -8.95 -11.20 2.57
CA GLY A 86 -8.70 -12.64 2.64
C GLY A 86 -7.83 -13.21 1.51
N VAL A 87 -7.33 -12.40 0.57
CA VAL A 87 -6.38 -12.80 -0.48
C VAL A 87 -5.12 -11.95 -0.43
N SER A 88 -3.96 -12.59 -0.60
CA SER A 88 -2.67 -11.92 -0.65
C SER A 88 -2.40 -11.29 -2.03
N LYS A 89 -3.37 -10.57 -2.58
CA LYS A 89 -3.33 -9.99 -3.93
C LYS A 89 -3.79 -8.55 -3.90
N VAL A 90 -3.21 -7.74 -4.79
CA VAL A 90 -3.61 -6.35 -5.00
C VAL A 90 -4.31 -6.23 -6.35
N VAL A 91 -5.52 -5.71 -6.34
CA VAL A 91 -6.24 -5.34 -7.57
C VAL A 91 -5.86 -3.92 -7.92
N ILE A 92 -5.53 -3.71 -9.20
CA ILE A 92 -5.07 -2.43 -9.75
C ILE A 92 -6.02 -2.00 -10.85
N ASN A 93 -6.44 -0.74 -10.80
CA ASN A 93 -7.20 -0.08 -11.85
C ASN A 93 -6.57 1.28 -12.11
N CYS A 94 -6.17 1.52 -13.34
CA CYS A 94 -5.63 2.80 -13.77
C CYS A 94 -6.42 3.34 -14.95
N THR A 95 -6.61 4.64 -14.99
CA THR A 95 -7.22 5.37 -16.09
C THR A 95 -6.33 6.49 -16.57
N GLY A 96 -6.42 6.82 -17.85
CA GLY A 96 -5.67 7.90 -18.46
C GLY A 96 -6.20 8.25 -19.83
N LYS A 97 -5.45 9.06 -20.56
CA LYS A 97 -5.75 9.40 -21.95
C LYS A 97 -4.51 9.27 -22.80
N THR A 98 -4.67 8.78 -24.01
CA THR A 98 -3.62 8.82 -25.04
C THR A 98 -3.47 10.22 -25.63
N LYS A 99 -2.34 10.52 -26.25
CA LYS A 99 -2.14 11.77 -27.01
C LYS A 99 -3.12 11.90 -28.19
N ALA A 100 -3.60 10.78 -28.71
CA ALA A 100 -4.63 10.74 -29.73
C ALA A 100 -6.05 11.01 -29.18
N GLY A 101 -6.21 11.13 -27.85
CA GLY A 101 -7.48 11.42 -27.18
C GLY A 101 -8.25 10.19 -26.73
N GLY A 102 -7.78 8.98 -27.01
CA GLY A 102 -8.41 7.73 -26.60
C GLY A 102 -8.35 7.50 -25.09
N ALA A 103 -9.35 6.82 -24.52
CA ALA A 103 -9.40 6.46 -23.11
C ALA A 103 -8.49 5.26 -22.84
N ALA A 104 -7.41 5.47 -22.10
CA ALA A 104 -6.50 4.40 -21.70
C ALA A 104 -6.92 3.81 -20.35
N VAL A 105 -6.99 2.48 -20.25
CA VAL A 105 -7.31 1.75 -19.04
C VAL A 105 -6.30 0.64 -18.84
N LEU A 106 -5.71 0.54 -17.63
CA LEU A 106 -4.89 -0.58 -17.22
C LEU A 106 -5.57 -1.25 -16.04
N THR A 107 -5.86 -2.53 -16.18
CA THR A 107 -6.40 -3.36 -15.09
C THR A 107 -5.46 -4.52 -14.81
N GLY A 108 -5.43 -4.97 -13.56
CA GLY A 108 -4.65 -6.15 -13.23
C GLY A 108 -4.80 -6.59 -11.79
N THR A 109 -4.25 -7.76 -11.54
CA THR A 109 -4.20 -8.35 -10.19
C THR A 109 -2.82 -8.93 -9.97
N THR A 110 -2.17 -8.55 -8.87
CA THR A 110 -0.87 -9.11 -8.51
C THR A 110 -1.01 -10.57 -8.06
N SER A 111 0.03 -11.38 -8.28
CA SER A 111 0.08 -12.75 -7.77
C SER A 111 0.38 -12.82 -6.27
N GLU A 112 0.93 -11.75 -5.70
CA GLU A 112 1.35 -11.63 -4.30
C GLU A 112 1.26 -10.17 -3.83
N ILE A 113 1.31 -9.95 -2.52
CA ILE A 113 1.42 -8.60 -1.95
C ILE A 113 2.83 -8.07 -2.23
N PRO A 114 2.97 -6.90 -2.88
CA PRO A 114 4.28 -6.30 -3.13
C PRO A 114 5.04 -5.99 -1.84
N GLY A 115 6.28 -6.43 -1.76
CA GLY A 115 7.19 -6.08 -0.66
C GLY A 115 7.72 -4.64 -0.77
N ALA A 116 8.32 -4.13 0.30
CA ALA A 116 8.73 -2.73 0.43
C ALA A 116 9.80 -2.23 -0.59
N SER A 117 10.43 -3.13 -1.33
CA SER A 117 11.51 -2.81 -2.29
C SER A 117 11.16 -3.19 -3.73
N VAL A 118 9.88 -3.31 -4.05
CA VAL A 118 9.44 -3.81 -5.35
C VAL A 118 9.53 -2.71 -6.41
N VAL A 119 10.25 -3.00 -7.48
CA VAL A 119 10.35 -2.17 -8.70
C VAL A 119 9.50 -2.73 -9.84
N ALA A 120 8.92 -3.92 -9.64
CA ALA A 120 8.06 -4.60 -10.59
C ALA A 120 6.92 -5.33 -9.86
N LEU A 121 5.78 -5.43 -10.51
CA LEU A 121 4.62 -6.19 -10.03
C LEU A 121 4.48 -7.46 -10.87
N ASN A 122 4.46 -8.61 -10.21
CA ASN A 122 4.12 -9.88 -10.84
C ASN A 122 2.61 -10.11 -10.72
N GLY A 123 1.98 -10.55 -11.79
CA GLY A 123 0.53 -10.74 -11.84
C GLY A 123 0.03 -10.76 -13.26
N GLU A 124 -1.26 -10.59 -13.45
CA GLU A 124 -1.87 -10.47 -14.75
C GLU A 124 -2.36 -9.04 -14.96
N PHE A 125 -1.92 -8.41 -16.04
CA PHE A 125 -2.21 -7.01 -16.35
C PHE A 125 -2.63 -6.88 -17.81
N ILE A 126 -3.69 -6.11 -18.03
CA ILE A 126 -4.28 -5.86 -19.36
C ILE A 126 -4.37 -4.34 -19.56
N GLY A 127 -3.79 -3.86 -20.64
CA GLY A 127 -3.96 -2.49 -21.11
C GLY A 127 -4.91 -2.42 -22.29
N ALA A 128 -5.84 -1.47 -22.24
CA ALA A 128 -6.80 -1.20 -23.30
C ALA A 128 -6.87 0.29 -23.62
N VAL A 129 -7.19 0.61 -24.88
CA VAL A 129 -7.49 1.98 -25.35
C VAL A 129 -8.83 1.94 -26.05
N ASP A 130 -9.76 2.81 -25.63
CA ASP A 130 -11.15 2.85 -26.13
C ASP A 130 -11.86 1.49 -26.06
N GLY A 131 -11.50 0.65 -25.09
CA GLY A 131 -12.04 -0.69 -24.88
C GLY A 131 -11.36 -1.78 -25.71
N GLU A 132 -10.44 -1.43 -26.60
CA GLU A 132 -9.64 -2.40 -27.36
C GLU A 132 -8.36 -2.74 -26.60
N GLN A 133 -8.09 -4.03 -26.38
CA GLN A 133 -6.89 -4.50 -25.71
C GLN A 133 -5.65 -4.23 -26.57
N VAL A 134 -4.68 -3.49 -26.01
CA VAL A 134 -3.43 -3.12 -26.69
C VAL A 134 -2.23 -3.93 -26.20
N PHE A 135 -2.28 -4.42 -24.96
CA PHE A 135 -1.28 -5.36 -24.45
C PHE A 135 -1.82 -6.22 -23.30
N THR A 136 -1.15 -7.34 -23.07
CA THR A 136 -1.26 -8.17 -21.85
C THR A 136 0.13 -8.49 -21.37
N THR A 137 0.35 -8.44 -20.07
CA THR A 137 1.65 -8.81 -19.47
C THR A 137 1.44 -9.48 -18.12
N GLN A 138 2.32 -10.42 -17.79
CA GLN A 138 2.36 -11.05 -16.46
C GLN A 138 3.27 -10.31 -15.48
N ARG A 139 3.92 -9.23 -15.95
CA ARG A 139 4.81 -8.42 -15.13
C ARG A 139 4.76 -6.97 -15.58
N LEU A 140 4.60 -6.06 -14.63
CA LEU A 140 4.81 -4.63 -14.81
C LEU A 140 6.15 -4.24 -14.20
N GLY A 141 7.08 -3.77 -15.02
CA GLY A 141 8.44 -3.39 -14.63
C GLY A 141 9.51 -4.41 -15.06
N ASN A 142 10.75 -4.01 -14.85
CA ASN A 142 11.96 -4.80 -15.18
C ASN A 142 12.31 -5.79 -14.07
#